data_77b5cc552187080c60078b16e37ba327
#
_entry.id   77b5cc552187080c60078b16e37ba327
#
_cell.length_a   1.000
_cell.length_b   1.000
_cell.length_c   1.000
_cell.angle_alpha   90.00
_cell.angle_beta   90.00
_cell.angle_gamma   90.00
#
_symmetry.space_group_name_H-M   'P 1'
#
loop_
_entity.id
_entity.type
_entity.pdbx_description
1 polymer ?
#
loop_
_entity_poly.entity_id
_entity_poly.type
_entity_poly.pdbx_seq_one_letter_code
_entity_poly.pdbx_strand_id
1 'polypeptide(L)'
;MTERLTNLWPAPLAAQPLNATVTVPGSKSLSNRYLILAALGSKPVTLIGLLRSRDTDLMMGALEALGVRCDVDSATDTTVTVTPPVSGRFHGNVNVFCGLAGTVMRFVPGLALFADGPVNFDGDEQAYARPMKPVLDGLEQLGATVDYHGEVGRLPFTITPPATLPSAQAQVSIDSSGSSQFISGLLLISSKLPSGLHLAHTGEKTPSLPHIRMTVADVTGAGGAVEADESARTWTVEPRAMQLPSKVTVEPDLSNAAPFLGAALIAGGTVRVPHWPETTTQPGGLLPGYLEQMGAEVSFPTIGGVRYCEVTGDGTVRGLGTFDLTAAGEI
;
A
#
# COMPACT_ATOMS: atom_id res chain seq x y z
N MET A 1 -5.63 45.99 -6.63
CA MET A 1 -5.73 44.50 -6.81
C MET A 1 -4.60 43.98 -7.69
N THR A 2 -3.34 44.28 -7.36
CA THR A 2 -2.18 44.02 -8.26
C THR A 2 -0.89 43.61 -7.50
N GLU A 3 -0.99 43.10 -6.29
CA GLU A 3 0.19 42.74 -5.47
C GLU A 3 0.40 41.23 -5.18
N ARG A 4 -0.21 40.32 -5.93
CA ARG A 4 -0.07 38.85 -5.70
C ARG A 4 0.74 38.07 -6.75
N LEU A 5 1.48 38.71 -7.66
CA LEU A 5 2.18 38.03 -8.73
C LEU A 5 3.73 38.01 -8.59
N THR A 6 4.29 38.51 -7.49
CA THR A 6 5.75 38.68 -7.37
C THR A 6 6.52 37.47 -6.84
N ASN A 7 5.88 36.33 -6.54
CA ASN A 7 6.52 35.11 -6.06
C ASN A 7 6.18 33.85 -6.89
N LEU A 8 5.94 34.00 -8.19
CA LEU A 8 5.78 32.84 -9.07
C LEU A 8 7.17 32.26 -9.38
N TRP A 9 7.35 30.98 -9.08
CA TRP A 9 8.52 30.24 -9.54
C TRP A 9 8.34 29.89 -11.03
N PRO A 10 9.21 30.35 -11.93
CA PRO A 10 9.14 29.97 -13.34
C PRO A 10 9.52 28.50 -13.48
N ALA A 11 8.61 27.67 -13.97
CA ALA A 11 8.92 26.28 -14.28
C ALA A 11 10.01 26.21 -15.38
N PRO A 12 11.00 25.33 -15.27
CA PRO A 12 11.98 25.11 -16.32
C PRO A 12 11.29 24.70 -17.63
N LEU A 13 11.73 25.29 -18.74
CA LEU A 13 11.30 24.89 -20.08
C LEU A 13 12.32 23.90 -20.66
N ALA A 14 11.84 22.86 -21.31
CA ALA A 14 12.69 21.97 -22.08
C ALA A 14 13.26 22.74 -23.30
N ALA A 15 14.59 22.83 -23.40
CA ALA A 15 15.24 23.51 -24.52
C ALA A 15 15.21 22.69 -25.81
N GLN A 16 14.95 21.40 -25.74
CA GLN A 16 14.84 20.45 -26.86
C GLN A 16 13.93 19.28 -26.46
N PRO A 17 13.43 18.53 -27.43
CA PRO A 17 12.63 17.33 -27.14
C PRO A 17 13.34 16.36 -26.19
N LEU A 18 12.60 15.75 -25.28
CA LEU A 18 13.14 14.84 -24.28
C LEU A 18 13.66 13.55 -24.93
N ASN A 19 14.71 12.98 -24.38
CA ASN A 19 15.13 11.60 -24.64
C ASN A 19 15.74 11.06 -23.35
N ALA A 20 14.92 10.45 -22.53
CA ALA A 20 15.30 10.04 -21.18
C ALA A 20 14.79 8.65 -20.81
N THR A 21 15.60 7.96 -20.01
CA THR A 21 15.16 6.77 -19.27
C THR A 21 15.16 7.10 -17.79
N VAL A 22 14.02 6.92 -17.14
CA VAL A 22 13.84 7.26 -15.72
C VAL A 22 13.49 6.00 -14.95
N THR A 23 14.36 5.61 -14.03
CA THR A 23 14.08 4.53 -13.08
C THR A 23 13.33 5.12 -11.89
N VAL A 24 12.10 4.66 -11.67
CA VAL A 24 11.31 5.03 -10.51
C VAL A 24 11.52 4.00 -9.39
N PRO A 25 11.40 4.38 -8.12
CA PRO A 25 11.55 3.45 -7.00
C PRO A 25 10.42 2.41 -6.98
N GLY A 26 10.57 1.38 -6.14
CA GLY A 26 9.52 0.39 -5.93
C GLY A 26 8.24 1.01 -5.37
N SER A 27 7.10 0.39 -5.68
CA SER A 27 5.78 0.84 -5.23
C SER A 27 5.68 0.85 -3.70
N LYS A 28 5.34 2.02 -3.14
CA LYS A 28 5.11 2.17 -1.70
C LYS A 28 3.97 1.28 -1.21
N SER A 29 2.90 1.24 -1.96
CA SER A 29 1.70 0.47 -1.63
C SER A 29 1.96 -1.04 -1.60
N LEU A 30 2.70 -1.58 -2.57
CA LEU A 30 3.09 -2.98 -2.61
C LEU A 30 4.17 -3.30 -1.57
N SER A 31 5.18 -2.44 -1.40
CA SER A 31 6.23 -2.62 -0.40
C SER A 31 5.67 -2.85 0.99
N ASN A 32 4.75 -1.98 1.43
CA ASN A 32 4.16 -2.11 2.76
C ASN A 32 3.27 -3.36 2.91
N ARG A 33 2.53 -3.76 1.86
CA ARG A 33 1.73 -4.98 1.88
C ARG A 33 2.59 -6.23 1.95
N TYR A 34 3.64 -6.30 1.14
CA TYR A 34 4.56 -7.45 1.13
C TYR A 34 5.34 -7.57 2.44
N LEU A 35 5.71 -6.47 3.10
CA LEU A 35 6.30 -6.50 4.44
C LEU A 35 5.34 -7.13 5.46
N ILE A 36 4.07 -6.74 5.48
CA ILE A 36 3.05 -7.34 6.37
C ILE A 36 2.81 -8.82 6.02
N LEU A 37 2.62 -9.15 4.74
CA LEU A 37 2.35 -10.54 4.33
C LEU A 37 3.55 -11.46 4.60
N ALA A 38 4.79 -10.96 4.41
CA ALA A 38 5.99 -11.69 4.76
C ALA A 38 6.09 -11.95 6.27
N ALA A 39 5.74 -10.95 7.10
CA ALA A 39 5.71 -11.08 8.56
C ALA A 39 4.64 -12.07 9.07
N LEU A 40 3.52 -12.20 8.36
CA LEU A 40 2.43 -13.14 8.68
C LEU A 40 2.71 -14.58 8.23
N GLY A 41 3.69 -14.78 7.35
CA GLY A 41 4.10 -16.07 6.86
C GLY A 41 4.79 -16.94 7.91
N SER A 42 5.33 -18.07 7.48
CA SER A 42 6.06 -19.03 8.33
C SER A 42 7.54 -19.22 7.93
N LYS A 43 7.94 -18.66 6.79
CA LYS A 43 9.30 -18.80 6.22
C LYS A 43 9.82 -17.42 5.82
N PRO A 44 11.15 -17.22 5.82
CA PRO A 44 11.76 -16.00 5.32
C PRO A 44 11.39 -15.72 3.86
N VAL A 45 11.21 -14.43 3.55
CA VAL A 45 10.92 -13.91 2.20
C VAL A 45 11.89 -12.79 1.89
N THR A 46 12.53 -12.86 0.72
CA THR A 46 13.38 -11.77 0.21
C THR A 46 12.58 -10.88 -0.73
N LEU A 47 12.40 -9.64 -0.35
CA LEU A 47 11.75 -8.58 -1.15
C LEU A 47 12.84 -7.82 -1.91
N ILE A 48 12.74 -7.79 -3.25
CA ILE A 48 13.72 -7.17 -4.15
C ILE A 48 13.09 -5.90 -4.74
N GLY A 49 13.81 -4.78 -4.72
CA GLY A 49 13.30 -3.49 -5.19
C GLY A 49 12.32 -2.83 -4.22
N LEU A 50 12.38 -3.17 -2.92
CA LEU A 50 11.57 -2.52 -1.89
C LEU A 50 11.81 -1.02 -1.91
N LEU A 51 10.75 -0.22 -1.82
CA LEU A 51 10.91 1.21 -1.63
C LEU A 51 11.67 1.49 -0.33
N ARG A 52 12.71 2.33 -0.40
CA ARG A 52 13.34 2.90 0.79
C ARG A 52 12.84 4.32 0.99
N SER A 53 12.11 4.50 2.04
CA SER A 53 11.49 5.77 2.43
C SER A 53 11.24 5.78 3.93
N ARG A 54 11.00 6.95 4.51
CA ARG A 54 10.60 7.05 5.92
C ARG A 54 9.44 6.11 6.27
N ASP A 55 8.43 5.99 5.40
CA ASP A 55 7.24 5.15 5.67
C ASP A 55 7.58 3.66 5.72
N THR A 56 8.44 3.18 4.81
CA THR A 56 8.86 1.76 4.80
C THR A 56 9.88 1.45 5.88
N ASP A 57 10.73 2.41 6.25
CA ASP A 57 11.64 2.26 7.39
C ASP A 57 10.87 2.19 8.71
N LEU A 58 9.82 3.01 8.87
CA LEU A 58 8.89 2.93 10.00
C LEU A 58 8.13 1.59 10.01
N MET A 59 7.74 1.07 8.86
CA MET A 59 7.10 -0.25 8.76
C MET A 59 8.05 -1.35 9.22
N MET A 60 9.29 -1.36 8.75
CA MET A 60 10.29 -2.34 9.20
C MET A 60 10.57 -2.22 10.70
N GLY A 61 10.75 -1.00 11.23
CA GLY A 61 10.93 -0.78 12.65
C GLY A 61 9.74 -1.25 13.50
N ALA A 62 8.51 -1.06 13.02
CA ALA A 62 7.30 -1.57 13.66
C ALA A 62 7.26 -3.10 13.68
N LEU A 63 7.64 -3.74 12.58
CA LEU A 63 7.73 -5.20 12.49
C LEU A 63 8.84 -5.75 13.38
N GLU A 64 10.00 -5.08 13.46
CA GLU A 64 11.10 -5.47 14.33
C GLU A 64 10.72 -5.36 15.80
N ALA A 65 10.00 -4.31 16.22
CA ALA A 65 9.46 -4.20 17.55
C ALA A 65 8.54 -5.39 17.90
N LEU A 66 7.78 -5.90 16.91
CA LEU A 66 6.92 -7.06 17.05
C LEU A 66 7.66 -8.41 16.93
N GLY A 67 9.00 -8.42 16.83
CA GLY A 67 9.82 -9.63 16.81
C GLY A 67 10.06 -10.23 15.42
N VAL A 68 9.70 -9.54 14.36
CA VAL A 68 10.10 -9.86 12.98
C VAL A 68 11.54 -9.39 12.77
N ARG A 69 12.34 -10.12 11.99
CA ARG A 69 13.67 -9.64 11.59
C ARG A 69 13.64 -9.15 10.14
N CYS A 70 14.14 -7.93 9.91
CA CYS A 70 14.26 -7.29 8.62
C CYS A 70 15.75 -7.08 8.28
N ASP A 71 16.34 -7.98 7.50
CA ASP A 71 17.74 -7.89 7.10
C ASP A 71 17.85 -7.14 5.76
N VAL A 72 18.37 -5.91 5.79
CA VAL A 72 18.60 -5.08 4.60
C VAL A 72 19.95 -5.43 3.99
N ASP A 73 19.95 -5.76 2.71
CA ASP A 73 21.19 -5.98 1.95
C ASP A 73 21.95 -4.65 1.75
N SER A 74 23.12 -4.54 2.35
CA SER A 74 23.95 -3.35 2.29
C SER A 74 24.47 -2.98 0.88
N ALA A 75 24.46 -3.93 -0.06
CA ALA A 75 24.93 -3.70 -1.42
C ALA A 75 23.87 -3.04 -2.31
N THR A 76 22.60 -3.34 -2.09
CA THR A 76 21.50 -2.86 -2.93
C THR A 76 20.60 -1.86 -2.23
N ASP A 77 20.60 -1.86 -0.89
CA ASP A 77 19.74 -1.05 0.00
C ASP A 77 18.22 -1.29 -0.20
N THR A 78 17.82 -1.83 -1.33
CA THR A 78 16.41 -2.09 -1.70
C THR A 78 16.03 -3.57 -1.65
N THR A 79 16.95 -4.45 -1.26
CA THR A 79 16.67 -5.87 -1.04
C THR A 79 16.59 -6.13 0.46
N VAL A 80 15.45 -6.65 0.92
CA VAL A 80 15.18 -6.89 2.34
C VAL A 80 14.70 -8.32 2.54
N THR A 81 15.35 -9.06 3.44
CA THR A 81 14.86 -10.38 3.86
C THR A 81 14.09 -10.24 5.16
N VAL A 82 12.79 -10.55 5.07
CA VAL A 82 11.85 -10.53 6.21
C VAL A 82 11.74 -11.94 6.78
N THR A 83 12.08 -12.11 8.04
CA THR A 83 11.98 -13.39 8.77
C THR A 83 10.92 -13.27 9.86
N PRO A 84 9.79 -14.02 9.75
CA PRO A 84 8.75 -14.04 10.78
C PRO A 84 9.26 -14.54 12.14
N PRO A 85 8.58 -14.22 13.26
CA PRO A 85 8.90 -14.77 14.56
C PRO A 85 8.81 -16.32 14.56
N VAL A 86 9.82 -17.00 15.07
CA VAL A 86 9.91 -18.47 15.12
C VAL A 86 8.74 -19.08 15.89
N SER A 87 8.25 -18.42 16.91
CA SER A 87 7.08 -18.84 17.70
C SER A 87 5.77 -18.79 16.94
N GLY A 88 5.72 -18.10 15.78
CA GLY A 88 4.49 -17.77 15.06
C GLY A 88 3.61 -16.71 15.75
N ARG A 89 4.07 -16.17 16.91
CA ARG A 89 3.41 -15.09 17.66
C ARG A 89 4.27 -13.84 17.65
N PHE A 90 3.64 -12.69 17.53
CA PHE A 90 4.30 -11.40 17.65
C PHE A 90 4.59 -11.06 19.13
N HIS A 91 5.61 -10.23 19.35
CA HIS A 91 5.94 -9.76 20.68
C HIS A 91 4.90 -8.75 21.17
N GLY A 92 4.43 -8.94 22.40
CA GLY A 92 3.66 -7.95 23.16
C GLY A 92 4.55 -7.16 24.12
N ASN A 93 3.94 -6.26 24.87
CA ASN A 93 4.60 -5.34 25.80
C ASN A 93 5.66 -4.47 25.12
N VAL A 94 5.38 -4.07 23.89
CA VAL A 94 6.26 -3.29 23.01
C VAL A 94 5.62 -1.98 22.57
N ASN A 95 6.46 -1.06 22.12
CA ASN A 95 6.03 0.22 21.56
C ASN A 95 6.28 0.24 20.06
N VAL A 96 5.27 0.60 19.29
CA VAL A 96 5.32 0.79 17.84
C VAL A 96 5.19 2.29 17.55
N PHE A 97 6.21 2.86 16.95
CA PHE A 97 6.18 4.25 16.49
C PHE A 97 5.79 4.32 15.02
N CYS A 98 4.62 4.86 14.74
CA CYS A 98 4.05 4.94 13.40
C CYS A 98 4.54 6.15 12.59
N GLY A 99 5.16 7.14 13.23
CA GLY A 99 5.45 8.43 12.62
C GLY A 99 4.19 9.07 12.04
N LEU A 100 4.25 9.46 10.75
CA LEU A 100 3.10 9.93 9.98
C LEU A 100 2.68 8.92 8.89
N ALA A 101 3.22 7.69 8.94
CA ALA A 101 3.03 6.67 7.91
C ALA A 101 1.62 6.03 7.99
N GLY A 102 0.75 6.40 7.04
CA GLY A 102 -0.64 5.93 7.03
C GLY A 102 -0.79 4.41 6.95
N THR A 103 0.10 3.73 6.26
CA THR A 103 0.11 2.27 6.14
C THR A 103 0.55 1.60 7.44
N VAL A 104 1.56 2.16 8.14
CA VAL A 104 1.96 1.65 9.47
C VAL A 104 0.80 1.78 10.45
N MET A 105 0.20 2.99 10.53
CA MET A 105 -0.93 3.27 11.41
C MET A 105 -2.11 2.29 11.22
N ARG A 106 -2.38 1.82 10.00
CA ARG A 106 -3.61 1.05 9.68
C ARG A 106 -3.38 -0.42 9.42
N PHE A 107 -2.15 -0.85 9.07
CA PHE A 107 -1.86 -2.25 8.80
C PHE A 107 -1.26 -2.96 10.02
N VAL A 108 -0.32 -2.31 10.72
CA VAL A 108 0.38 -2.93 11.85
C VAL A 108 -0.53 -3.21 13.05
N PRO A 109 -1.54 -2.39 13.41
CA PRO A 109 -2.45 -2.68 14.51
C PRO A 109 -3.12 -4.06 14.43
N GLY A 110 -3.41 -4.55 13.22
CA GLY A 110 -3.96 -5.88 13.02
C GLY A 110 -3.04 -7.02 13.50
N LEU A 111 -1.71 -6.82 13.48
CA LEU A 111 -0.75 -7.82 13.96
C LEU A 111 -0.81 -7.99 15.48
N ALA A 112 -1.26 -6.96 16.22
CA ALA A 112 -1.41 -7.01 17.66
C ALA A 112 -2.40 -8.08 18.13
N LEU A 113 -3.38 -8.48 17.28
CA LEU A 113 -4.27 -9.62 17.60
C LEU A 113 -3.52 -10.93 17.84
N PHE A 114 -2.34 -11.07 17.26
CA PHE A 114 -1.53 -12.29 17.32
C PHE A 114 -0.29 -12.11 18.23
N ALA A 115 -0.23 -11.03 19.00
CA ALA A 115 0.85 -10.78 19.96
C ALA A 115 0.65 -11.58 21.26
N ASP A 116 1.73 -11.70 22.05
CA ASP A 116 1.70 -12.37 23.34
C ASP A 116 1.43 -11.41 24.52
N GLY A 117 1.11 -10.15 24.25
CA GLY A 117 0.76 -9.10 25.21
C GLY A 117 0.34 -7.80 24.54
N PRO A 118 0.06 -6.74 25.32
CA PRO A 118 -0.34 -5.44 24.80
C PRO A 118 0.71 -4.81 23.89
N VAL A 119 0.26 -4.08 22.87
CA VAL A 119 1.10 -3.32 21.94
C VAL A 119 0.68 -1.85 21.97
N ASN A 120 1.63 -0.96 22.29
CA ASN A 120 1.40 0.47 22.32
C ASN A 120 1.71 1.09 20.96
N PHE A 121 0.83 1.95 20.48
CA PHE A 121 0.98 2.67 19.21
C PHE A 121 1.04 4.16 19.45
N ASP A 122 2.07 4.80 18.86
CA ASP A 122 2.28 6.25 18.92
C ASP A 122 2.81 6.75 17.57
N GLY A 123 2.91 8.06 17.40
CA GLY A 123 3.38 8.65 16.15
C GLY A 123 3.80 10.10 16.29
N ASP A 124 4.02 10.75 15.15
CA ASP A 124 4.27 12.19 15.11
C ASP A 124 3.00 12.95 15.58
N GLU A 125 3.16 14.16 16.10
CA GLU A 125 2.05 15.00 16.55
C GLU A 125 0.97 15.19 15.47
N GLN A 126 1.39 15.35 14.20
CA GLN A 126 0.48 15.48 13.06
C GLN A 126 -0.31 14.19 12.78
N ALA A 127 0.15 13.04 13.24
CA ALA A 127 -0.56 11.78 13.10
C ALA A 127 -1.81 11.70 13.99
N TYR A 128 -1.83 12.44 15.10
CA TYR A 128 -2.97 12.48 16.02
C TYR A 128 -4.23 13.07 15.38
N ALA A 129 -4.09 13.86 14.32
CA ALA A 129 -5.24 14.35 13.56
C ALA A 129 -5.86 13.31 12.62
N ARG A 130 -5.17 12.18 12.37
CA ARG A 130 -5.61 11.18 11.38
C ARG A 130 -6.54 10.14 11.99
N PRO A 131 -7.69 9.84 11.32
CA PRO A 131 -8.66 8.89 11.84
C PRO A 131 -8.11 7.46 11.83
N MET A 132 -8.37 6.73 12.90
CA MET A 132 -8.04 5.31 13.10
C MET A 132 -9.24 4.49 13.50
N LYS A 133 -10.33 5.15 13.95
CA LYS A 133 -11.49 4.48 14.55
C LYS A 133 -12.00 3.28 13.74
N PRO A 134 -12.22 3.35 12.42
CA PRO A 134 -12.82 2.23 11.70
C PRO A 134 -11.99 0.93 11.79
N VAL A 135 -10.66 1.01 11.67
CA VAL A 135 -9.82 -0.20 11.80
C VAL A 135 -9.78 -0.69 13.23
N LEU A 136 -9.76 0.21 14.23
CA LEU A 136 -9.76 -0.15 15.65
C LEU A 136 -11.10 -0.79 16.05
N ASP A 137 -12.23 -0.24 15.60
CA ASP A 137 -13.56 -0.86 15.78
C ASP A 137 -13.61 -2.27 15.17
N GLY A 138 -12.97 -2.47 14.02
CA GLY A 138 -12.85 -3.80 13.41
C GLY A 138 -12.05 -4.76 14.28
N LEU A 139 -10.95 -4.31 14.91
CA LEU A 139 -10.15 -5.12 15.82
C LEU A 139 -10.88 -5.43 17.13
N GLU A 140 -11.68 -4.48 17.67
CA GLU A 140 -12.54 -4.70 18.83
C GLU A 140 -13.61 -5.75 18.54
N GLN A 141 -14.22 -5.73 17.33
CA GLN A 141 -15.15 -6.78 16.88
C GLN A 141 -14.48 -8.16 16.76
N LEU A 142 -13.16 -8.20 16.57
CA LEU A 142 -12.35 -9.43 16.60
C LEU A 142 -11.91 -9.82 18.01
N GLY A 143 -12.33 -9.08 19.04
CA GLY A 143 -12.13 -9.38 20.45
C GLY A 143 -10.94 -8.66 21.11
N ALA A 144 -10.23 -7.78 20.40
CA ALA A 144 -9.21 -6.95 21.03
C ALA A 144 -9.83 -5.91 21.98
N THR A 145 -9.04 -5.45 22.95
CA THR A 145 -9.36 -4.26 23.73
C THR A 145 -8.49 -3.10 23.26
N VAL A 146 -9.06 -1.92 23.06
CA VAL A 146 -8.36 -0.71 22.66
C VAL A 146 -8.47 0.33 23.76
N ASP A 147 -7.32 0.69 24.35
CA ASP A 147 -7.21 1.73 25.38
C ASP A 147 -6.64 2.99 24.74
N TYR A 148 -7.44 4.05 24.64
CA TYR A 148 -7.03 5.33 24.07
C TYR A 148 -6.35 6.21 25.14
N HIS A 149 -5.18 6.76 24.79
CA HIS A 149 -4.42 7.67 25.66
C HIS A 149 -4.59 9.15 25.28
N GLY A 150 -5.40 9.40 24.26
CA GLY A 150 -5.75 10.72 23.74
C GLY A 150 -7.19 10.76 23.24
N GLU A 151 -7.42 11.35 22.08
CA GLU A 151 -8.74 11.38 21.44
C GLU A 151 -9.16 9.99 20.96
N VAL A 152 -10.40 9.59 21.27
CA VAL A 152 -10.95 8.28 20.87
C VAL A 152 -10.89 8.12 19.36
N GLY A 153 -10.39 6.97 18.90
CA GLY A 153 -10.24 6.64 17.48
C GLY A 153 -9.01 7.27 16.82
N ARG A 154 -8.02 7.71 17.61
CA ARG A 154 -6.77 8.31 17.15
C ARG A 154 -5.57 7.81 17.96
N LEU A 155 -4.35 8.07 17.48
CA LEU A 155 -3.13 7.88 18.28
C LEU A 155 -3.08 8.88 19.46
N PRO A 156 -2.40 8.54 20.57
CA PRO A 156 -1.84 7.23 20.85
C PRO A 156 -2.86 6.29 21.51
N PHE A 157 -2.66 4.99 21.33
CA PHE A 157 -3.51 3.95 21.93
C PHE A 157 -2.73 2.65 22.20
N THR A 158 -3.30 1.79 23.05
CA THR A 158 -2.80 0.43 23.31
C THR A 158 -3.81 -0.59 22.81
N ILE A 159 -3.35 -1.63 22.12
CA ILE A 159 -4.16 -2.79 21.76
C ILE A 159 -3.74 -3.96 22.63
N THR A 160 -4.69 -4.51 23.37
CA THR A 160 -4.53 -5.77 24.10
C THR A 160 -5.19 -6.89 23.28
N PRO A 161 -4.43 -7.94 22.89
CA PRO A 161 -4.98 -9.06 22.13
C PRO A 161 -6.04 -9.80 22.96
N PRO A 162 -7.04 -10.44 22.30
CA PRO A 162 -7.99 -11.29 23.01
C PRO A 162 -7.30 -12.54 23.55
N ALA A 163 -7.80 -13.08 24.65
CA ALA A 163 -7.31 -14.35 25.20
C ALA A 163 -7.47 -15.51 24.21
N THR A 164 -8.54 -15.47 23.41
CA THR A 164 -8.80 -16.41 22.31
C THR A 164 -9.43 -15.68 21.14
N LEU A 165 -8.95 -15.98 19.93
CA LEU A 165 -9.56 -15.46 18.70
C LEU A 165 -10.91 -16.12 18.44
N PRO A 166 -11.81 -15.47 17.65
CA PRO A 166 -13.12 -16.02 17.32
C PRO A 166 -13.02 -17.44 16.74
N SER A 167 -13.82 -18.37 17.27
CA SER A 167 -13.88 -19.77 16.80
C SER A 167 -14.88 -20.01 15.67
N ALA A 168 -15.78 -19.06 15.41
CA ALA A 168 -16.65 -19.01 14.23
C ALA A 168 -16.15 -17.92 13.29
N GLN A 169 -16.56 -17.97 12.01
CA GLN A 169 -16.21 -16.93 11.05
C GLN A 169 -16.58 -15.55 11.60
N ALA A 170 -15.58 -14.71 11.77
CA ALA A 170 -15.76 -13.40 12.34
C ALA A 170 -16.58 -12.50 11.40
N GLN A 171 -17.60 -11.84 11.95
CA GLN A 171 -18.43 -10.86 11.26
C GLN A 171 -17.96 -9.47 11.68
N VAL A 172 -17.39 -8.71 10.75
CA VAL A 172 -16.86 -7.37 11.02
C VAL A 172 -17.53 -6.36 10.08
N SER A 173 -18.04 -5.28 10.65
CA SER A 173 -18.66 -4.19 9.88
C SER A 173 -18.02 -2.86 10.26
N ILE A 174 -17.50 -2.14 9.26
CA ILE A 174 -16.85 -0.84 9.47
C ILE A 174 -17.31 0.18 8.43
N ASP A 175 -17.32 1.45 8.81
CA ASP A 175 -17.40 2.56 7.85
C ASP A 175 -15.99 2.99 7.40
N SER A 176 -15.61 2.61 6.22
CA SER A 176 -14.29 2.93 5.64
C SER A 176 -14.34 4.10 4.65
N SER A 177 -15.40 4.92 4.67
CA SER A 177 -15.56 6.05 3.73
C SER A 177 -14.39 7.04 3.72
N GLY A 178 -13.66 7.12 4.85
CA GLY A 178 -12.50 8.00 4.98
C GLY A 178 -11.19 7.43 4.41
N SER A 179 -11.06 6.13 4.22
CA SER A 179 -9.84 5.51 3.67
C SER A 179 -10.02 4.02 3.37
N SER A 180 -9.61 3.58 2.18
CA SER A 180 -9.51 2.16 1.80
C SER A 180 -8.53 1.36 2.65
N GLN A 181 -7.60 2.03 3.34
CA GLN A 181 -6.61 1.39 4.19
C GLN A 181 -7.22 0.68 5.40
N PHE A 182 -8.42 1.08 5.86
CA PHE A 182 -9.11 0.40 6.95
C PHE A 182 -9.56 -1.02 6.53
N ILE A 183 -10.16 -1.15 5.34
CA ILE A 183 -10.49 -2.45 4.75
C ILE A 183 -9.21 -3.25 4.48
N SER A 184 -8.21 -2.62 3.83
CA SER A 184 -6.94 -3.27 3.50
C SER A 184 -6.23 -3.83 4.72
N GLY A 185 -6.19 -3.08 5.85
CA GLY A 185 -5.54 -3.52 7.08
C GLY A 185 -6.18 -4.78 7.67
N LEU A 186 -7.52 -4.88 7.63
CA LEU A 186 -8.24 -6.06 8.11
C LEU A 186 -8.09 -7.24 7.14
N LEU A 187 -8.11 -7.00 5.82
CA LEU A 187 -7.90 -8.05 4.82
C LEU A 187 -6.50 -8.68 4.90
N LEU A 188 -5.47 -7.88 5.16
CA LEU A 188 -4.09 -8.38 5.24
C LEU A 188 -3.92 -9.45 6.33
N ILE A 189 -4.62 -9.32 7.45
CA ILE A 189 -4.53 -10.25 8.59
C ILE A 189 -5.54 -11.40 8.53
N SER A 190 -6.55 -11.28 7.67
CA SER A 190 -7.77 -12.08 7.74
C SER A 190 -7.56 -13.58 7.60
N SER A 191 -6.65 -14.02 6.73
CA SER A 191 -6.36 -15.46 6.54
C SER A 191 -5.68 -16.11 7.75
N LYS A 192 -5.10 -15.32 8.68
CA LYS A 192 -4.51 -15.82 9.93
C LYS A 192 -5.55 -16.01 11.03
N LEU A 193 -6.76 -15.47 10.86
CA LEU A 193 -7.87 -15.73 11.79
C LEU A 193 -8.31 -17.19 11.71
N PRO A 194 -8.51 -17.89 12.84
CA PRO A 194 -8.76 -19.33 12.85
C PRO A 194 -9.98 -19.78 12.04
N SER A 195 -10.98 -18.92 11.93
CA SER A 195 -12.25 -19.23 11.23
C SER A 195 -12.55 -18.27 10.09
N GLY A 196 -11.54 -17.50 9.65
CA GLY A 196 -11.68 -16.52 8.59
C GLY A 196 -12.46 -15.28 9.00
N LEU A 197 -12.83 -14.48 8.01
CA LEU A 197 -13.44 -13.16 8.18
C LEU A 197 -14.54 -12.95 7.14
N HIS A 198 -15.68 -12.42 7.57
CA HIS A 198 -16.62 -11.72 6.69
C HIS A 198 -16.59 -10.24 7.06
N LEU A 199 -16.10 -9.41 6.15
CA LEU A 199 -15.92 -7.96 6.31
C LEU A 199 -16.94 -7.23 5.46
N ALA A 200 -17.75 -6.35 6.07
CA ALA A 200 -18.69 -5.50 5.38
C ALA A 200 -18.33 -4.01 5.55
N HIS A 201 -18.40 -3.25 4.46
CA HIS A 201 -18.32 -1.81 4.48
C HIS A 201 -19.71 -1.20 4.53
N THR A 202 -19.99 -0.43 5.58
CA THR A 202 -21.31 0.15 5.87
C THR A 202 -21.47 1.60 5.38
N GLY A 203 -20.37 2.24 4.96
CA GLY A 203 -20.40 3.63 4.49
C GLY A 203 -21.02 3.78 3.10
N GLU A 204 -21.40 4.99 2.75
CA GLU A 204 -22.02 5.30 1.45
C GLU A 204 -21.06 5.20 0.28
N LYS A 205 -19.77 5.51 0.50
CA LYS A 205 -18.72 5.53 -0.54
C LYS A 205 -17.59 4.60 -0.19
N THR A 206 -17.17 3.77 -1.12
CA THR A 206 -15.95 2.97 -1.00
C THR A 206 -14.79 3.73 -1.64
N PRO A 207 -13.90 4.36 -0.83
CA PRO A 207 -12.81 5.14 -1.39
C PRO A 207 -11.74 4.22 -1.96
N SER A 208 -11.14 4.62 -3.07
CA SER A 208 -9.99 3.95 -3.66
C SER A 208 -10.11 2.43 -3.77
N LEU A 209 -11.18 1.97 -4.45
CA LEU A 209 -11.42 0.55 -4.73
C LEU A 209 -10.21 -0.16 -5.36
N PRO A 210 -9.39 0.47 -6.25
CA PRO A 210 -8.16 -0.13 -6.75
C PRO A 210 -7.20 -0.60 -5.67
N HIS A 211 -7.04 0.14 -4.56
CA HIS A 211 -6.17 -0.26 -3.46
C HIS A 211 -6.72 -1.44 -2.64
N ILE A 212 -8.05 -1.60 -2.60
CA ILE A 212 -8.67 -2.78 -1.99
C ILE A 212 -8.45 -3.99 -2.91
N ARG A 213 -8.66 -3.86 -4.22
CA ARG A 213 -8.37 -4.90 -5.22
C ARG A 213 -6.90 -5.33 -5.17
N MET A 214 -5.97 -4.38 -5.04
CA MET A 214 -4.55 -4.65 -4.83
C MET A 214 -4.35 -5.54 -3.59
N THR A 215 -4.97 -5.21 -2.47
CA THR A 215 -4.86 -6.02 -1.24
C THR A 215 -5.45 -7.42 -1.40
N VAL A 216 -6.61 -7.54 -2.07
CA VAL A 216 -7.23 -8.83 -2.38
C VAL A 216 -6.29 -9.68 -3.24
N ALA A 217 -5.69 -9.09 -4.28
CA ALA A 217 -4.74 -9.78 -5.15
C ALA A 217 -3.48 -10.20 -4.38
N ASP A 218 -2.91 -9.35 -3.52
CA ASP A 218 -1.72 -9.64 -2.74
C ASP A 218 -1.97 -10.76 -1.72
N VAL A 219 -3.11 -10.74 -1.02
CA VAL A 219 -3.54 -11.80 -0.09
C VAL A 219 -3.74 -13.11 -0.85
N THR A 220 -4.38 -13.08 -2.01
CA THR A 220 -4.59 -14.25 -2.87
C THR A 220 -3.27 -14.79 -3.40
N GLY A 221 -2.37 -13.92 -3.84
CA GLY A 221 -1.02 -14.27 -4.30
C GLY A 221 -0.15 -14.89 -3.19
N ALA A 222 -0.42 -14.56 -1.93
CA ALA A 222 0.19 -15.21 -0.77
C ALA A 222 -0.48 -16.53 -0.37
N GLY A 223 -1.51 -16.99 -1.09
CA GLY A 223 -2.22 -18.25 -0.84
C GLY A 223 -3.51 -18.10 -0.04
N GLY A 224 -3.93 -16.88 0.32
CA GLY A 224 -5.23 -16.61 0.92
C GLY A 224 -6.37 -16.87 -0.08
N ALA A 225 -7.60 -17.05 0.42
CA ALA A 225 -8.79 -17.16 -0.40
C ALA A 225 -9.76 -16.04 -0.03
N VAL A 226 -9.93 -15.09 -0.94
CA VAL A 226 -10.79 -13.92 -0.76
C VAL A 226 -11.87 -13.93 -1.83
N GLU A 227 -13.12 -13.94 -1.41
CA GLU A 227 -14.29 -13.68 -2.23
C GLU A 227 -14.73 -12.24 -2.00
N ALA A 228 -14.77 -11.42 -3.05
CA ALA A 228 -15.13 -10.02 -3.01
C ALA A 228 -16.44 -9.77 -3.76
N ASP A 229 -17.45 -9.26 -3.07
CA ASP A 229 -18.65 -8.69 -3.69
C ASP A 229 -18.60 -7.15 -3.55
N GLU A 230 -18.12 -6.51 -4.62
CA GLU A 230 -17.98 -5.05 -4.64
C GLU A 230 -19.33 -4.33 -4.66
N SER A 231 -20.38 -4.99 -5.16
CA SER A 231 -21.72 -4.43 -5.21
C SER A 231 -22.39 -4.42 -3.82
N ALA A 232 -22.19 -5.49 -3.07
CA ALA A 232 -22.57 -5.60 -1.67
C ALA A 232 -21.57 -4.95 -0.72
N ARG A 233 -20.37 -4.60 -1.21
CA ARG A 233 -19.23 -4.06 -0.44
C ARG A 233 -18.82 -5.00 0.68
N THR A 234 -18.70 -6.29 0.36
CA THR A 234 -18.31 -7.33 1.30
C THR A 234 -17.11 -8.14 0.79
N TRP A 235 -16.33 -8.63 1.72
CA TRP A 235 -15.17 -9.50 1.47
C TRP A 235 -15.24 -10.67 2.44
N THR A 236 -15.29 -11.88 1.88
CA THR A 236 -15.26 -13.11 2.68
C THR A 236 -13.91 -13.78 2.50
N VAL A 237 -13.23 -14.06 3.60
CA VAL A 237 -11.90 -14.65 3.60
C VAL A 237 -11.93 -15.95 4.38
N GLU A 238 -11.53 -17.04 3.71
CA GLU A 238 -11.36 -18.33 4.36
C GLU A 238 -10.05 -18.38 5.17
N PRO A 239 -10.00 -19.12 6.29
CA PRO A 239 -8.78 -19.34 7.04
C PRO A 239 -7.82 -20.18 6.20
N ARG A 240 -6.64 -19.64 5.91
CA ARG A 240 -5.57 -20.33 5.16
C ARG A 240 -4.20 -19.88 5.64
N ALA A 241 -3.25 -20.83 5.60
CA ALA A 241 -1.85 -20.47 5.77
C ALA A 241 -1.38 -19.63 4.57
N MET A 242 -0.98 -18.40 4.83
CA MET A 242 -0.39 -17.52 3.84
C MET A 242 1.13 -17.65 3.84
N GLN A 243 1.71 -17.71 2.64
CA GLN A 243 3.15 -17.70 2.44
C GLN A 243 3.47 -17.09 1.08
N LEU A 244 4.12 -15.95 1.08
CA LEU A 244 4.68 -15.39 -0.15
C LEU A 244 5.76 -16.33 -0.73
N PRO A 245 6.02 -16.28 -2.04
CA PRO A 245 7.20 -16.90 -2.63
C PRO A 245 8.48 -16.49 -1.88
N SER A 246 9.49 -17.36 -1.86
CA SER A 246 10.76 -17.06 -1.14
C SER A 246 11.46 -15.80 -1.64
N LYS A 247 11.15 -15.37 -2.87
CA LYS A 247 11.59 -14.10 -3.46
C LYS A 247 10.40 -13.42 -4.13
N VAL A 248 10.23 -12.12 -3.88
CA VAL A 248 9.22 -11.28 -4.49
C VAL A 248 9.91 -10.01 -5.00
N THR A 249 9.73 -9.70 -6.27
CA THR A 249 10.19 -8.43 -6.85
C THR A 249 9.04 -7.42 -6.73
N VAL A 250 9.31 -6.30 -6.08
CA VAL A 250 8.37 -5.18 -5.98
C VAL A 250 8.35 -4.44 -7.31
N GLU A 251 7.16 -4.26 -7.87
CA GLU A 251 6.99 -3.46 -9.09
C GLU A 251 7.43 -2.01 -8.88
N PRO A 252 7.90 -1.32 -9.92
CA PRO A 252 8.11 0.13 -9.86
C PRO A 252 6.81 0.84 -9.50
N ASP A 253 6.92 2.00 -8.84
CA ASP A 253 5.76 2.81 -8.48
C ASP A 253 5.22 3.54 -9.71
N LEU A 254 4.12 3.03 -10.27
CA LEU A 254 3.56 3.54 -11.52
C LEU A 254 2.92 4.92 -11.35
N SER A 255 2.47 5.27 -10.15
CA SER A 255 1.99 6.63 -9.85
C SER A 255 3.14 7.63 -9.87
N ASN A 256 4.32 7.25 -9.34
CA ASN A 256 5.52 8.06 -9.43
C ASN A 256 6.08 8.15 -10.86
N ALA A 257 5.74 7.22 -11.76
CA ALA A 257 6.10 7.31 -13.17
C ALA A 257 5.31 8.40 -13.93
N ALA A 258 4.11 8.74 -13.47
CA ALA A 258 3.18 9.62 -14.15
C ALA A 258 3.77 10.99 -14.55
N PRO A 259 4.44 11.76 -13.68
CA PRO A 259 4.97 13.07 -14.06
C PRO A 259 6.09 12.97 -15.11
N PHE A 260 6.87 11.89 -15.13
CA PHE A 260 7.93 11.69 -16.11
C PHE A 260 7.37 11.30 -17.47
N LEU A 261 6.43 10.36 -17.53
CA LEU A 261 5.77 9.97 -18.77
C LEU A 261 4.93 11.13 -19.34
N GLY A 262 4.23 11.87 -18.47
CA GLY A 262 3.50 13.09 -18.86
C GLY A 262 4.40 14.21 -19.38
N ALA A 263 5.66 14.30 -18.90
CA ALA A 263 6.63 15.28 -19.40
C ALA A 263 6.93 15.07 -20.90
N ALA A 264 6.97 13.82 -21.39
CA ALA A 264 7.15 13.55 -22.82
C ALA A 264 6.04 14.17 -23.67
N LEU A 265 4.79 14.08 -23.21
CA LEU A 265 3.64 14.67 -23.89
C LEU A 265 3.71 16.21 -23.94
N ILE A 266 4.13 16.84 -22.84
CA ILE A 266 4.13 18.31 -22.71
C ILE A 266 5.35 18.96 -23.38
N ALA A 267 6.53 18.35 -23.21
CA ALA A 267 7.79 18.93 -23.72
C ALA A 267 8.16 18.40 -25.12
N GLY A 268 7.50 17.37 -25.59
CA GLY A 268 7.88 16.62 -26.78
C GLY A 268 9.07 15.68 -26.53
N GLY A 269 9.24 14.71 -27.43
CA GLY A 269 10.30 13.69 -27.33
C GLY A 269 9.86 12.42 -26.62
N THR A 270 10.80 11.62 -26.13
CA THR A 270 10.55 10.28 -25.63
C THR A 270 11.06 10.10 -24.20
N VAL A 271 10.22 9.54 -23.34
CA VAL A 271 10.59 9.12 -21.98
C VAL A 271 10.26 7.62 -21.82
N ARG A 272 11.19 6.92 -21.17
CA ARG A 272 11.10 5.47 -20.90
C ARG A 272 11.17 5.20 -19.40
N VAL A 273 10.29 4.29 -18.92
CA VAL A 273 10.37 3.77 -17.55
C VAL A 273 10.62 2.26 -17.63
N PRO A 274 11.77 1.78 -17.11
CA PRO A 274 12.11 0.35 -17.14
C PRO A 274 11.31 -0.47 -16.14
N HIS A 275 11.36 -1.80 -16.29
CA HIS A 275 10.69 -2.79 -15.45
C HIS A 275 9.16 -2.64 -15.38
N TRP A 276 8.56 -2.06 -16.42
CA TRP A 276 7.11 -1.91 -16.47
C TRP A 276 6.43 -3.28 -16.45
N PRO A 277 5.51 -3.56 -15.50
CA PRO A 277 4.89 -4.86 -15.37
C PRO A 277 4.00 -5.16 -16.60
N GLU A 278 3.86 -6.43 -16.93
CA GLU A 278 2.94 -6.87 -17.99
C GLU A 278 1.48 -6.78 -17.52
N THR A 279 1.26 -7.17 -16.28
CA THR A 279 -0.01 -7.03 -15.56
C THR A 279 0.26 -6.41 -14.21
N THR A 280 -0.63 -5.55 -13.72
CA THR A 280 -0.46 -4.88 -12.44
C THR A 280 -1.80 -4.59 -11.79
N THR A 281 -1.83 -4.56 -10.46
CA THR A 281 -2.94 -4.07 -9.66
C THR A 281 -2.82 -2.59 -9.32
N GLN A 282 -1.69 -1.96 -9.66
CA GLN A 282 -1.49 -0.54 -9.40
C GLN A 282 -2.38 0.29 -10.33
N PRO A 283 -3.11 1.29 -9.80
CA PRO A 283 -3.92 2.20 -10.64
C PRO A 283 -3.12 2.88 -11.74
N GLY A 284 -1.84 3.18 -11.49
CA GLY A 284 -0.92 3.77 -12.46
C GLY A 284 -0.70 2.94 -13.73
N GLY A 285 -1.10 1.66 -13.73
CA GLY A 285 -1.14 0.84 -14.94
C GLY A 285 -2.11 1.34 -16.03
N LEU A 286 -3.08 2.19 -15.65
CA LEU A 286 -4.02 2.82 -16.60
C LEU A 286 -3.45 4.07 -17.29
N LEU A 287 -2.39 4.64 -16.72
CA LEU A 287 -1.78 5.88 -17.20
C LEU A 287 -1.40 5.86 -18.70
N PRO A 288 -0.78 4.80 -19.25
CA PRO A 288 -0.45 4.74 -20.68
C PRO A 288 -1.65 5.01 -21.57
N GLY A 289 -2.79 4.37 -21.28
CA GLY A 289 -4.03 4.57 -22.07
C GLY A 289 -4.60 5.99 -21.97
N TYR A 290 -4.43 6.68 -20.85
CA TYR A 290 -4.82 8.10 -20.74
C TYR A 290 -3.88 8.99 -21.56
N LEU A 291 -2.57 8.73 -21.53
CA LEU A 291 -1.59 9.49 -22.31
C LEU A 291 -1.80 9.32 -23.83
N GLU A 292 -2.14 8.11 -24.29
CA GLU A 292 -2.54 7.86 -25.68
C GLU A 292 -3.76 8.70 -26.09
N GLN A 293 -4.80 8.72 -25.26
CA GLN A 293 -5.98 9.55 -25.51
C GLN A 293 -5.63 11.05 -25.54
N MET A 294 -4.62 11.48 -24.79
CA MET A 294 -4.12 12.86 -24.78
C MET A 294 -3.17 13.17 -25.94
N GLY A 295 -2.87 12.21 -26.80
CA GLY A 295 -2.12 12.39 -28.04
C GLY A 295 -0.68 11.87 -28.02
N ALA A 296 -0.27 11.12 -26.98
CA ALA A 296 1.02 10.45 -26.99
C ALA A 296 0.99 9.16 -27.81
N GLU A 297 2.16 8.79 -28.34
CA GLU A 297 2.41 7.41 -28.77
C GLU A 297 2.96 6.62 -27.59
N VAL A 298 2.36 5.47 -27.30
CA VAL A 298 2.78 4.59 -26.21
C VAL A 298 3.19 3.23 -26.75
N SER A 299 4.31 2.71 -26.27
CA SER A 299 4.78 1.37 -26.62
C SER A 299 5.42 0.67 -25.42
N PHE A 300 5.56 -0.65 -25.50
CA PHE A 300 6.15 -1.47 -24.45
C PHE A 300 7.28 -2.34 -25.01
N PRO A 301 8.41 -1.71 -25.43
CA PRO A 301 9.55 -2.45 -25.94
C PRO A 301 10.25 -3.26 -24.84
N THR A 302 10.81 -4.41 -25.24
CA THR A 302 11.72 -5.20 -24.42
C THR A 302 13.15 -5.03 -24.95
N ILE A 303 14.01 -4.42 -24.18
CA ILE A 303 15.38 -4.12 -24.53
C ILE A 303 16.31 -4.80 -23.51
N GLY A 304 17.19 -5.67 -23.96
CA GLY A 304 18.10 -6.39 -23.06
C GLY A 304 17.39 -7.25 -22.01
N GLY A 305 16.18 -7.76 -22.31
CA GLY A 305 15.36 -8.55 -21.39
C GLY A 305 14.55 -7.71 -20.40
N VAL A 306 14.64 -6.37 -20.44
CA VAL A 306 13.84 -5.46 -19.60
C VAL A 306 12.71 -4.89 -20.43
N ARG A 307 11.48 -4.97 -19.91
CA ARG A 307 10.30 -4.33 -20.50
C ARG A 307 10.20 -2.89 -20.04
N TYR A 308 9.95 -1.99 -20.98
CA TYR A 308 9.79 -0.55 -20.72
C TYR A 308 8.36 -0.12 -21.02
N CYS A 309 7.87 0.93 -20.34
CA CYS A 309 6.85 1.81 -20.87
C CYS A 309 7.54 2.98 -21.54
N GLU A 310 7.36 3.14 -22.84
CA GLU A 310 7.89 4.23 -23.64
C GLU A 310 6.75 5.13 -24.07
N VAL A 311 6.88 6.42 -23.78
CA VAL A 311 5.91 7.46 -24.18
C VAL A 311 6.62 8.50 -25.03
N THR A 312 6.08 8.77 -26.23
CA THR A 312 6.56 9.79 -27.14
C THR A 312 5.48 10.82 -27.40
N GLY A 313 5.79 12.10 -27.26
CA GLY A 313 4.92 13.23 -27.52
C GLY A 313 5.51 14.22 -28.51
N ASP A 314 4.66 15.01 -29.13
CA ASP A 314 5.05 16.11 -30.06
C ASP A 314 5.06 17.50 -29.39
N GLY A 315 4.84 17.56 -28.08
CA GLY A 315 4.71 18.81 -27.32
C GLY A 315 3.29 19.41 -27.37
N THR A 316 2.32 18.67 -27.93
CA THR A 316 0.93 19.12 -28.02
C THR A 316 0.02 18.21 -27.21
N VAL A 317 -0.58 18.73 -26.17
CA VAL A 317 -1.59 18.02 -25.38
C VAL A 317 -2.96 18.19 -26.05
N ARG A 318 -3.56 17.08 -26.45
CA ARG A 318 -4.89 17.07 -27.06
C ARG A 318 -5.94 16.93 -25.96
N GLY A 319 -6.80 17.95 -25.83
CA GLY A 319 -7.95 17.89 -24.92
C GLY A 319 -9.06 17.03 -25.53
N LEU A 320 -9.44 15.95 -24.86
CA LEU A 320 -10.49 15.02 -25.32
C LEU A 320 -11.80 15.13 -24.53
N GLY A 321 -11.99 16.25 -23.81
CA GLY A 321 -13.18 16.45 -22.98
C GLY A 321 -12.98 15.97 -21.55
N THR A 322 -13.94 15.21 -21.02
CA THR A 322 -13.91 14.74 -19.62
C THR A 322 -13.37 13.31 -19.54
N PHE A 323 -12.40 13.11 -18.66
CA PHE A 323 -11.92 11.77 -18.28
C PHE A 323 -12.57 11.34 -16.96
N ASP A 324 -13.05 10.10 -16.91
CA ASP A 324 -13.38 9.45 -15.65
C ASP A 324 -12.11 8.80 -15.07
N LEU A 325 -11.55 9.41 -14.03
CA LEU A 325 -10.39 8.91 -13.32
C LEU A 325 -10.75 8.06 -12.09
N THR A 326 -12.02 7.71 -11.89
CA THR A 326 -12.46 6.92 -10.72
C THR A 326 -11.69 5.60 -10.62
N ALA A 327 -11.42 4.94 -11.75
CA ALA A 327 -10.63 3.70 -11.79
C ALA A 327 -9.12 3.93 -11.59
N ALA A 328 -8.64 5.14 -11.83
CA ALA A 328 -7.23 5.50 -11.69
C ALA A 328 -6.84 5.82 -10.23
N GLY A 329 -7.82 6.10 -9.38
CA GLY A 329 -7.59 6.33 -7.95
C GLY A 329 -6.75 7.58 -7.70
N GLU A 330 -5.49 7.37 -7.33
CA GLU A 330 -4.57 8.43 -6.88
C GLU A 330 -3.43 8.72 -7.88
N ILE A 331 -3.70 8.62 -9.20
CA ILE A 331 -2.69 8.95 -10.22
C ILE A 331 -2.54 10.47 -10.33
#